data_877ff5185557208bc48624e0c806909b
#
_entry.id   877ff5185557208bc48624e0c806909b
#
_cell.length_a   1.000
_cell.length_b   1.000
_cell.length_c   1.000
_cell.angle_alpha   90.00
_cell.angle_beta   90.00
_cell.angle_gamma   90.00
#
_symmetry.space_group_name_H-M   'P 1'
#
loop_
_entity.id
_entity.type
_entity.pdbx_description
1 polymer ?
#
loop_
_entity_poly.entity_id
_entity_poly.type
_entity_poly.pdbx_seq_one_letter_code
_entity_poly.pdbx_strand_id
1 'polypeptide(L)'
;MLINPNIATIQTDHKLADEVYYLPVTPEYVTYVIEREKPDGIMLAFGGQTALNLGVQMQRMGIFERYGVKVLGTSIKTLETSEDRDLFAKALKQIDIPIAESIAANTVEEALAAAEAVGYPIIVRSAYALGGLGSGFANNEEELRNLSARSLSLSPQILVEKSLKGWKEAEYEVVRDGNNNCITVCNMENFDPLGIHTGDSIVAAPSQTLSDEVTCQNFSQHGSIAS
;
A
#
# COMPACT_ATOMS: atom_id res chain seq x y z
N MET A 1 -2.98 -23.68 -10.39
CA MET A 1 -4.38 -23.54 -9.91
C MET A 1 -4.69 -22.12 -9.54
N LEU A 2 -5.93 -21.70 -9.68
CA LEU A 2 -6.44 -20.37 -9.37
C LEU A 2 -7.67 -20.46 -8.49
N ILE A 3 -7.81 -19.55 -7.50
CA ILE A 3 -8.99 -19.42 -6.65
C ILE A 3 -9.56 -18.02 -6.88
N ASN A 4 -10.78 -17.94 -7.38
CA ASN A 4 -11.48 -16.66 -7.57
C ASN A 4 -12.98 -16.91 -7.68
N PRO A 5 -13.84 -16.26 -6.86
CA PRO A 5 -15.28 -16.43 -6.95
C PRO A 5 -15.91 -15.79 -8.21
N ASN A 6 -15.19 -14.91 -8.90
CA ASN A 6 -15.71 -14.23 -10.08
C ASN A 6 -15.54 -15.09 -11.33
N ILE A 7 -16.64 -15.53 -11.90
CA ILE A 7 -16.68 -16.33 -13.14
C ILE A 7 -16.54 -15.47 -14.42
N ALA A 8 -16.61 -14.16 -14.30
CA ALA A 8 -16.63 -13.22 -15.44
C ALA A 8 -15.30 -12.47 -15.64
N THR A 9 -14.22 -12.98 -15.09
CA THR A 9 -12.88 -12.40 -15.28
C THR A 9 -12.03 -13.28 -16.19
N ILE A 10 -11.12 -12.65 -16.95
CA ILE A 10 -10.13 -13.35 -17.76
C ILE A 10 -9.21 -14.25 -16.90
N GLN A 11 -9.01 -13.91 -15.62
CA GLN A 11 -8.19 -14.70 -14.70
C GLN A 11 -8.72 -16.13 -14.50
N THR A 12 -10.02 -16.34 -14.64
CA THR A 12 -10.67 -17.65 -14.50
C THR A 12 -10.82 -18.40 -15.82
N ASP A 13 -10.17 -17.93 -16.88
CA ASP A 13 -10.11 -18.67 -18.14
C ASP A 13 -9.28 -19.96 -17.95
N HIS A 14 -9.89 -21.10 -18.28
CA HIS A 14 -9.26 -22.43 -18.21
C HIS A 14 -8.00 -22.59 -19.08
N LYS A 15 -7.72 -21.62 -19.95
CA LYS A 15 -6.46 -21.57 -20.72
C LYS A 15 -5.30 -20.99 -19.91
N LEU A 16 -5.58 -20.30 -18.79
CA LEU A 16 -4.57 -19.64 -17.97
C LEU A 16 -4.17 -20.43 -16.73
N ALA A 17 -5.03 -21.35 -16.27
CA ALA A 17 -4.75 -22.18 -15.12
C ALA A 17 -5.22 -23.61 -15.38
N ASP A 18 -4.46 -24.61 -14.92
CA ASP A 18 -4.80 -26.02 -15.06
C ASP A 18 -6.06 -26.39 -14.28
N GLU A 19 -6.25 -25.75 -13.10
CA GLU A 19 -7.43 -25.91 -12.27
C GLU A 19 -7.93 -24.55 -11.76
N VAL A 20 -9.24 -24.34 -11.82
CA VAL A 20 -9.91 -23.11 -11.36
C VAL A 20 -10.95 -23.44 -10.31
N TYR A 21 -10.80 -22.85 -9.13
CA TYR A 21 -11.71 -22.97 -8.01
C TYR A 21 -12.57 -21.72 -7.89
N TYR A 22 -13.85 -21.81 -8.19
CA TYR A 22 -14.82 -20.72 -8.01
C TYR A 22 -15.30 -20.65 -6.55
N LEU A 23 -14.35 -20.38 -5.65
CA LEU A 23 -14.58 -20.35 -4.20
C LEU A 23 -14.26 -18.97 -3.62
N PRO A 24 -14.90 -18.59 -2.52
CA PRO A 24 -14.54 -17.38 -1.79
C PRO A 24 -13.07 -17.42 -1.33
N VAL A 25 -12.43 -16.25 -1.37
CA VAL A 25 -11.04 -16.09 -0.95
C VAL A 25 -11.00 -15.90 0.58
N THR A 26 -11.25 -16.98 1.31
CA THR A 26 -11.23 -17.04 2.78
C THR A 26 -10.26 -18.12 3.28
N PRO A 27 -9.79 -18.06 4.54
CA PRO A 27 -8.88 -19.06 5.08
C PRO A 27 -9.39 -20.49 4.95
N GLU A 28 -10.68 -20.71 5.16
CA GLU A 28 -11.31 -22.03 5.13
C GLU A 28 -11.26 -22.64 3.73
N TYR A 29 -11.69 -21.89 2.72
CA TYR A 29 -11.71 -22.39 1.35
C TYR A 29 -10.31 -22.51 0.76
N VAL A 30 -9.41 -21.57 1.06
CA VAL A 30 -8.01 -21.67 0.60
C VAL A 30 -7.30 -22.85 1.27
N THR A 31 -7.54 -23.11 2.55
CA THR A 31 -7.02 -24.28 3.24
C THR A 31 -7.55 -25.57 2.62
N TYR A 32 -8.85 -25.64 2.30
CA TYR A 32 -9.44 -26.79 1.60
C TYR A 32 -8.72 -27.06 0.27
N VAL A 33 -8.44 -26.03 -0.52
CA VAL A 33 -7.70 -26.18 -1.79
C VAL A 33 -6.25 -26.62 -1.55
N ILE A 34 -5.57 -26.06 -0.54
CA ILE A 34 -4.23 -26.48 -0.15
C ILE A 34 -4.19 -27.96 0.24
N GLU A 35 -5.15 -28.44 1.03
CA GLU A 35 -5.24 -29.84 1.43
C GLU A 35 -5.43 -30.79 0.25
N ARG A 36 -6.24 -30.36 -0.70
CA ARG A 36 -6.59 -31.13 -1.90
C ARG A 36 -5.45 -31.18 -2.90
N GLU A 37 -4.88 -30.03 -3.22
CA GLU A 37 -3.92 -29.86 -4.32
C GLU A 37 -2.45 -29.96 -3.89
N LYS A 38 -2.18 -29.77 -2.58
CA LYS A 38 -0.84 -29.83 -1.98
C LYS A 38 0.19 -28.99 -2.75
N PRO A 39 -0.05 -27.69 -2.96
CA PRO A 39 0.84 -26.85 -3.72
C PRO A 39 2.16 -26.63 -2.98
N ASP A 40 3.26 -26.46 -3.71
CA ASP A 40 4.56 -26.07 -3.14
C ASP A 40 4.59 -24.59 -2.72
N GLY A 41 3.74 -23.74 -3.33
CA GLY A 41 3.71 -22.31 -3.04
C GLY A 41 2.40 -21.63 -3.41
N ILE A 42 2.25 -20.41 -2.90
CA ILE A 42 1.11 -19.52 -3.13
C ILE A 42 1.59 -18.13 -3.54
N MET A 43 0.96 -17.53 -4.54
CA MET A 43 1.16 -16.13 -4.93
C MET A 43 -0.02 -15.29 -4.47
N LEU A 44 0.25 -14.26 -3.68
CA LEU A 44 -0.77 -13.38 -3.10
C LEU A 44 -0.96 -12.09 -3.91
N ALA A 45 0.10 -11.61 -4.56
CA ALA A 45 0.11 -10.29 -5.21
C ALA A 45 -0.92 -10.13 -6.36
N PHE A 46 -1.35 -11.22 -6.98
CA PHE A 46 -2.34 -11.18 -8.08
C PHE A 46 -3.81 -11.12 -7.63
N GLY A 47 -4.07 -11.20 -6.34
CA GLY A 47 -5.43 -11.21 -5.78
C GLY A 47 -5.85 -9.89 -5.12
N GLY A 48 -5.07 -8.82 -5.30
CA GLY A 48 -5.29 -7.51 -4.68
C GLY A 48 -5.31 -7.57 -3.14
N GLN A 49 -5.86 -6.54 -2.52
CA GLN A 49 -5.87 -6.39 -1.05
C GLN A 49 -6.55 -7.58 -0.33
N THR A 50 -7.55 -8.20 -0.96
CA THR A 50 -8.21 -9.38 -0.40
C THR A 50 -7.24 -10.54 -0.20
N ALA A 51 -6.43 -10.84 -1.20
CA ALA A 51 -5.46 -11.95 -1.10
C ALA A 51 -4.27 -11.59 -0.19
N LEU A 52 -3.82 -10.33 -0.18
CA LEU A 52 -2.77 -9.87 0.72
C LEU A 52 -3.19 -10.00 2.19
N ASN A 53 -4.37 -9.51 2.54
CA ASN A 53 -4.94 -9.64 3.89
C ASN A 53 -5.14 -11.10 4.30
N LEU A 54 -5.64 -11.93 3.37
CA LEU A 54 -5.78 -13.36 3.59
C LEU A 54 -4.44 -14.01 3.88
N GLY A 55 -3.39 -13.68 3.11
CA GLY A 55 -2.06 -14.21 3.31
C GLY A 55 -1.49 -13.93 4.70
N VAL A 56 -1.63 -12.69 5.17
CA VAL A 56 -1.24 -12.30 6.53
C VAL A 56 -2.04 -13.10 7.58
N GLN A 57 -3.34 -13.25 7.39
CA GLN A 57 -4.21 -14.01 8.29
C GLN A 57 -3.81 -15.50 8.34
N MET A 58 -3.60 -16.14 7.18
CA MET A 58 -3.21 -17.55 7.09
C MET A 58 -1.82 -17.81 7.69
N GLN A 59 -0.88 -16.88 7.54
CA GLN A 59 0.43 -16.94 8.19
C GLN A 59 0.27 -16.93 9.72
N ARG A 60 -0.53 -16.01 10.26
CA ARG A 60 -0.81 -15.94 11.70
C ARG A 60 -1.52 -17.17 12.25
N MET A 61 -2.31 -17.84 11.43
CA MET A 61 -2.96 -19.14 11.76
C MET A 61 -1.99 -20.32 11.64
N GLY A 62 -0.75 -20.13 11.17
CA GLY A 62 0.24 -21.19 10.96
C GLY A 62 -0.10 -22.16 9.82
N ILE A 63 -0.98 -21.77 8.89
CA ILE A 63 -1.47 -22.66 7.82
C ILE A 63 -0.34 -22.96 6.84
N PHE A 64 0.43 -21.97 6.42
CA PHE A 64 1.51 -22.17 5.46
C PHE A 64 2.59 -23.11 5.99
N GLU A 65 2.97 -22.98 7.26
CA GLU A 65 3.93 -23.86 7.91
C GLU A 65 3.39 -25.30 8.06
N ARG A 66 2.11 -25.42 8.47
CA ARG A 66 1.45 -26.73 8.66
C ARG A 66 1.44 -27.56 7.38
N TYR A 67 1.21 -26.94 6.23
CA TYR A 67 1.11 -27.61 4.94
C TYR A 67 2.35 -27.50 4.08
N GLY A 68 3.42 -26.84 4.56
CA GLY A 68 4.68 -26.68 3.83
C GLY A 68 4.56 -25.77 2.59
N VAL A 69 3.59 -24.87 2.57
CA VAL A 69 3.34 -23.96 1.43
C VAL A 69 4.23 -22.73 1.55
N LYS A 70 4.99 -22.43 0.52
CA LYS A 70 5.84 -21.22 0.46
C LYS A 70 5.07 -20.04 -0.11
N VAL A 71 5.15 -18.87 0.53
CA VAL A 71 4.68 -17.63 -0.07
C VAL A 71 5.70 -17.18 -1.11
N LEU A 72 5.26 -17.08 -2.37
CA LEU A 72 6.06 -16.69 -3.51
C LEU A 72 5.88 -15.19 -3.81
N GLY A 73 6.94 -14.53 -4.26
CA GLY A 73 6.96 -13.08 -4.45
C GLY A 73 7.21 -12.33 -3.15
N THR A 74 6.42 -11.29 -2.88
CA THR A 74 6.57 -10.45 -1.68
C THR A 74 6.29 -11.25 -0.40
N SER A 75 7.23 -11.21 0.56
CA SER A 75 7.10 -11.94 1.82
C SER A 75 5.99 -11.36 2.70
N ILE A 76 5.39 -12.18 3.56
CA ILE A 76 4.38 -11.71 4.53
C ILE A 76 4.92 -10.59 5.42
N LYS A 77 6.17 -10.70 5.88
CA LYS A 77 6.80 -9.65 6.66
C LYS A 77 6.87 -8.31 5.92
N THR A 78 7.21 -8.35 4.63
CA THR A 78 7.24 -7.15 3.79
C THR A 78 5.83 -6.59 3.59
N LEU A 79 4.82 -7.45 3.38
CA LEU A 79 3.42 -7.03 3.29
C LEU A 79 2.96 -6.34 4.57
N GLU A 80 3.21 -6.92 5.74
CA GLU A 80 2.87 -6.29 7.03
C GLU A 80 3.58 -4.93 7.21
N THR A 81 4.85 -4.83 6.81
CA THR A 81 5.61 -3.58 6.92
C THR A 81 5.07 -2.52 5.96
N SER A 82 4.74 -2.87 4.71
CA SER A 82 4.27 -1.91 3.70
C SER A 82 2.82 -1.46 3.93
N GLU A 83 1.99 -2.32 4.50
CA GLU A 83 0.57 -2.01 4.78
C GLU A 83 0.39 -1.20 6.08
N ASP A 84 1.31 -1.34 7.02
CA ASP A 84 1.31 -0.56 8.26
C ASP A 84 2.10 0.74 8.08
N ARG A 85 1.42 1.89 8.17
CA ARG A 85 2.02 3.21 7.93
C ARG A 85 3.17 3.52 8.88
N ASP A 86 3.05 3.13 10.14
CA ASP A 86 4.08 3.38 11.15
C ASP A 86 5.31 2.51 10.90
N LEU A 87 5.11 1.24 10.58
CA LEU A 87 6.20 0.32 10.24
C LEU A 87 6.90 0.77 8.95
N PHE A 88 6.12 1.15 7.94
CA PHE A 88 6.65 1.65 6.68
C PHE A 88 7.45 2.94 6.85
N ALA A 89 6.91 3.92 7.57
CA ALA A 89 7.61 5.16 7.88
C ALA A 89 8.92 4.93 8.65
N LYS A 90 8.92 3.98 9.61
CA LYS A 90 10.13 3.59 10.34
C LYS A 90 11.16 2.93 9.42
N ALA A 91 10.72 2.04 8.54
CA ALA A 91 11.58 1.37 7.57
C ALA A 91 12.24 2.39 6.62
N LEU A 92 11.48 3.35 6.08
CA LEU A 92 12.00 4.41 5.22
C LEU A 92 12.99 5.32 5.94
N LYS A 93 12.70 5.70 7.18
CA LYS A 93 13.64 6.49 8.01
C LYS A 93 14.97 5.77 8.29
N GLN A 94 14.96 4.43 8.43
CA GLN A 94 16.19 3.66 8.65
C GLN A 94 17.15 3.70 7.46
N ILE A 95 16.65 3.98 6.27
CA ILE A 95 17.41 4.06 5.02
C ILE A 95 17.48 5.49 4.47
N ASP A 96 17.21 6.49 5.33
CA ASP A 96 17.27 7.92 5.02
C ASP A 96 16.40 8.35 3.82
N ILE A 97 15.29 7.66 3.56
CA ILE A 97 14.32 8.06 2.54
C ILE A 97 13.35 9.08 3.14
N PRO A 98 13.23 10.26 2.52
CA PRO A 98 12.30 11.28 2.99
C PRO A 98 10.85 10.84 2.81
N ILE A 99 10.04 11.09 3.83
CA ILE A 99 8.60 10.86 3.82
C ILE A 99 7.86 12.16 4.12
N ALA A 100 6.58 12.24 3.74
CA ALA A 100 5.74 13.34 4.18
C ALA A 100 5.67 13.34 5.71
N GLU A 101 5.91 14.51 6.32
CA GLU A 101 5.82 14.63 7.77
C GLU A 101 4.41 14.33 8.23
N SER A 102 4.30 13.47 9.25
CA SER A 102 3.04 13.00 9.84
C SER A 102 3.19 12.92 11.34
N ILE A 103 2.24 13.51 12.06
CA ILE A 103 2.19 13.53 13.52
C ILE A 103 0.81 13.06 13.96
N ALA A 104 0.78 12.08 14.88
CA ALA A 104 -0.45 11.60 15.47
C ALA A 104 -0.96 12.60 16.52
N ALA A 105 -2.29 12.80 16.59
CA ALA A 105 -2.95 13.64 17.55
C ALA A 105 -4.23 12.96 18.07
N ASN A 106 -4.45 13.07 19.38
CA ASN A 106 -5.62 12.52 20.07
C ASN A 106 -6.56 13.62 20.57
N THR A 107 -6.11 14.87 20.49
CA THR A 107 -6.90 16.07 20.83
C THR A 107 -6.78 17.13 19.74
N VAL A 108 -7.68 18.10 19.76
CA VAL A 108 -7.64 19.23 18.82
C VAL A 108 -6.39 20.08 19.06
N GLU A 109 -6.00 20.27 20.31
CA GLU A 109 -4.82 21.04 20.71
C GLU A 109 -3.53 20.37 20.21
N GLU A 110 -3.44 19.04 20.34
CA GLU A 110 -2.32 18.28 19.77
C GLU A 110 -2.28 18.40 18.25
N ALA A 111 -3.44 18.39 17.57
CA ALA A 111 -3.51 18.56 16.13
C ALA A 111 -3.05 19.94 15.67
N LEU A 112 -3.36 20.98 16.42
CA LEU A 112 -2.90 22.35 16.14
C LEU A 112 -1.38 22.47 16.35
N ALA A 113 -0.85 21.92 17.44
CA ALA A 113 0.60 21.87 17.68
C ALA A 113 1.33 21.07 16.59
N ALA A 114 0.76 19.96 16.13
CA ALA A 114 1.29 19.17 15.01
C ALA A 114 1.32 20.00 13.72
N ALA A 115 0.28 20.80 13.45
CA ALA A 115 0.21 21.63 12.27
C ALA A 115 1.23 22.78 12.26
N GLU A 116 1.60 23.31 13.43
CA GLU A 116 2.68 24.30 13.53
C GLU A 116 4.03 23.71 13.13
N ALA A 117 4.28 22.43 13.47
CA ALA A 117 5.49 21.73 13.10
C ALA A 117 5.53 21.34 11.61
N VAL A 118 4.42 20.76 11.11
CA VAL A 118 4.28 20.25 9.74
C VAL A 118 4.14 21.38 8.70
N GLY A 119 3.44 22.45 9.06
CA GLY A 119 3.11 23.60 8.20
C GLY A 119 1.96 23.33 7.23
N TYR A 120 1.13 24.36 7.04
CA TYR A 120 0.01 24.32 6.10
C TYR A 120 0.46 24.36 4.62
N PRO A 121 -0.33 23.83 3.67
CA PRO A 121 -1.57 23.06 3.89
C PRO A 121 -1.30 21.67 4.43
N ILE A 122 -2.25 21.13 5.17
CA ILE A 122 -2.19 19.79 5.77
C ILE A 122 -3.36 18.92 5.32
N ILE A 123 -3.18 17.61 5.43
CA ILE A 123 -4.25 16.62 5.36
C ILE A 123 -4.43 15.98 6.74
N VAL A 124 -5.66 15.88 7.19
CA VAL A 124 -6.05 15.11 8.36
C VAL A 124 -6.58 13.76 7.91
N ARG A 125 -6.10 12.69 8.52
CA ARG A 125 -6.59 11.33 8.27
C ARG A 125 -7.00 10.69 9.58
N SER A 126 -8.15 10.05 9.59
CA SER A 126 -8.57 9.23 10.72
C SER A 126 -7.74 7.93 10.73
N ALA A 127 -7.13 7.61 11.88
CA ALA A 127 -6.23 6.46 11.99
C ALA A 127 -6.93 5.10 11.76
N TYR A 128 -8.25 5.03 12.05
CA TYR A 128 -9.01 3.78 12.05
C TYR A 128 -10.28 3.82 11.19
N ALA A 129 -10.51 4.87 10.39
CA ALA A 129 -11.70 4.97 9.56
C ALA A 129 -11.52 4.32 8.19
N LEU A 130 -12.44 3.43 7.85
CA LEU A 130 -12.58 2.88 6.51
C LEU A 130 -13.22 3.92 5.58
N GLY A 131 -12.75 3.99 4.33
CA GLY A 131 -13.37 4.81 3.29
C GLY A 131 -13.17 6.32 3.42
N GLY A 132 -12.15 6.79 4.16
CA GLY A 132 -11.81 8.22 4.24
C GLY A 132 -12.77 9.07 5.09
N LEU A 133 -13.70 8.46 5.82
CA LEU A 133 -14.58 9.14 6.77
C LEU A 133 -13.76 9.90 7.82
N GLY A 134 -14.02 11.20 7.99
CA GLY A 134 -13.27 12.05 8.91
C GLY A 134 -11.92 12.52 8.37
N SER A 135 -11.57 12.25 7.10
CA SER A 135 -10.38 12.79 6.46
C SER A 135 -10.70 14.05 5.68
N GLY A 136 -9.72 14.94 5.53
CA GLY A 136 -9.89 16.17 4.78
C GLY A 136 -8.64 17.04 4.75
N PHE A 137 -8.73 18.15 4.02
CA PHE A 137 -7.66 19.13 3.92
C PHE A 137 -7.97 20.34 4.80
N ALA A 138 -6.94 20.96 5.36
CA ALA A 138 -7.01 22.20 6.07
C ALA A 138 -5.88 23.14 5.58
N ASN A 139 -6.25 24.37 5.24
CA ASN A 139 -5.33 25.38 4.74
C ASN A 139 -4.91 26.38 5.83
N ASN A 140 -5.61 26.36 6.96
CA ASN A 140 -5.40 27.26 8.09
C ASN A 140 -5.87 26.61 9.40
N GLU A 141 -5.59 27.28 10.51
CA GLU A 141 -5.92 26.82 11.85
C GLU A 141 -7.42 26.60 12.08
N GLU A 142 -8.27 27.49 11.57
CA GLU A 142 -9.72 27.41 11.76
C GLU A 142 -10.30 26.17 11.06
N GLU A 143 -9.88 25.93 9.81
CA GLU A 143 -10.27 24.73 9.07
C GLU A 143 -9.80 23.46 9.78
N LEU A 144 -8.56 23.46 10.29
CA LEU A 144 -8.00 22.33 11.03
C LEU A 144 -8.77 22.06 12.32
N ARG A 145 -9.07 23.09 13.10
CA ARG A 145 -9.83 22.97 14.35
C ARG A 145 -11.19 22.29 14.11
N ASN A 146 -11.91 22.75 13.11
CA ASN A 146 -13.23 22.20 12.74
C ASN A 146 -13.11 20.75 12.24
N LEU A 147 -12.13 20.49 11.38
CA LEU A 147 -11.90 19.16 10.82
C LEU A 147 -11.46 18.16 11.89
N SER A 148 -10.51 18.55 12.75
CA SER A 148 -10.00 17.70 13.84
C SER A 148 -11.08 17.35 14.85
N ALA A 149 -11.91 18.33 15.26
CA ALA A 149 -13.02 18.08 16.17
C ALA A 149 -14.01 17.04 15.61
N ARG A 150 -14.32 17.15 14.31
CA ARG A 150 -15.19 16.17 13.62
C ARG A 150 -14.52 14.81 13.47
N SER A 151 -13.24 14.77 13.11
CA SER A 151 -12.51 13.52 12.90
C SER A 151 -12.32 12.75 14.21
N LEU A 152 -12.00 13.46 15.31
CA LEU A 152 -11.84 12.88 16.65
C LEU A 152 -13.16 12.41 17.27
N SER A 153 -14.31 12.91 16.80
CA SER A 153 -15.61 12.34 17.19
C SER A 153 -15.88 10.95 16.58
N LEU A 154 -15.17 10.61 15.49
CA LEU A 154 -15.33 9.35 14.77
C LEU A 154 -14.18 8.35 15.05
N SER A 155 -13.03 8.85 15.51
CA SER A 155 -11.84 8.05 15.74
C SER A 155 -11.06 8.58 16.95
N PRO A 156 -10.52 7.71 17.81
CA PRO A 156 -9.77 8.16 18.99
C PRO A 156 -8.45 8.85 18.63
N GLN A 157 -7.97 8.71 17.40
CA GLN A 157 -6.71 9.27 16.92
C GLN A 157 -6.83 9.72 15.46
N ILE A 158 -6.19 10.83 15.16
CA ILE A 158 -6.01 11.34 13.79
C ILE A 158 -4.53 11.52 13.49
N LEU A 159 -4.19 11.52 12.21
CA LEU A 159 -2.87 11.87 11.68
C LEU A 159 -2.95 13.25 11.02
N VAL A 160 -2.05 14.12 11.39
CA VAL A 160 -1.85 15.46 10.80
C VAL A 160 -0.62 15.35 9.91
N GLU A 161 -0.80 15.44 8.61
CA GLU A 161 0.23 15.18 7.62
C GLU A 161 0.41 16.38 6.69
N LYS A 162 1.64 16.58 6.21
CA LYS A 162 1.92 17.55 5.16
C LYS A 162 1.10 17.23 3.91
N SER A 163 0.31 18.19 3.42
CA SER A 163 -0.39 18.02 2.17
C SER A 163 0.57 18.16 0.99
N LEU A 164 0.64 17.11 0.19
CA LEU A 164 1.37 17.09 -1.09
C LEU A 164 0.43 17.31 -2.29
N LYS A 165 -0.80 17.78 -2.04
CA LYS A 165 -1.76 18.06 -3.10
C LYS A 165 -1.16 19.01 -4.15
N GLY A 166 -1.27 18.63 -5.40
CA GLY A 166 -0.73 19.39 -6.52
C GLY A 166 0.74 19.07 -6.86
N TRP A 167 1.40 18.22 -6.09
CA TRP A 167 2.74 17.73 -6.42
C TRP A 167 2.66 16.77 -7.61
N LYS A 168 3.78 16.61 -8.30
CA LYS A 168 3.94 15.63 -9.34
C LYS A 168 4.07 14.23 -8.71
N GLU A 169 3.38 13.27 -9.28
CA GLU A 169 3.44 11.87 -8.89
C GLU A 169 4.22 11.07 -9.93
N ALA A 170 5.19 10.31 -9.48
CA ALA A 170 5.97 9.38 -10.28
C ALA A 170 6.05 8.04 -9.56
N GLU A 171 5.90 6.98 -10.33
CA GLU A 171 5.88 5.60 -9.84
C GLU A 171 6.97 4.76 -10.51
N TYR A 172 7.40 3.72 -9.83
CA TYR A 172 8.40 2.79 -10.35
C TYR A 172 7.95 1.35 -10.11
N GLU A 173 7.96 0.54 -11.16
CA GLU A 173 7.83 -0.91 -11.02
C GLU A 173 9.20 -1.53 -10.78
N VAL A 174 9.37 -2.13 -9.61
CA VAL A 174 10.64 -2.72 -9.19
C VAL A 174 10.45 -4.20 -8.90
N VAL A 175 11.32 -5.01 -9.46
CA VAL A 175 11.34 -6.46 -9.24
C VAL A 175 12.67 -6.87 -8.64
N ARG A 176 12.61 -7.67 -7.58
CA ARG A 176 13.79 -8.22 -6.91
C ARG A 176 13.69 -9.74 -6.81
N ASP A 177 14.76 -10.44 -7.15
CA ASP A 177 14.81 -11.89 -7.05
C ASP A 177 15.39 -12.37 -5.71
N GLY A 178 15.35 -13.69 -5.48
CA GLY A 178 15.88 -14.32 -4.27
C GLY A 178 17.41 -14.24 -4.11
N ASN A 179 18.12 -13.81 -5.15
CA ASN A 179 19.58 -13.61 -5.14
C ASN A 179 19.97 -12.15 -4.94
N ASN A 180 18.99 -11.31 -4.64
CA ASN A 180 19.20 -9.88 -4.42
C ASN A 180 19.51 -9.07 -5.70
N ASN A 181 19.19 -9.61 -6.89
CA ASN A 181 19.20 -8.82 -8.11
C ASN A 181 17.94 -7.97 -8.16
N CYS A 182 18.11 -6.67 -8.37
CA CYS A 182 17.03 -5.69 -8.42
C CYS A 182 17.01 -5.02 -9.77
N ILE A 183 15.85 -4.95 -10.40
CA ILE A 183 15.63 -4.23 -11.66
C ILE A 183 14.43 -3.31 -11.53
N THR A 184 14.53 -2.12 -12.13
CA THR A 184 13.38 -1.28 -12.41
C THR A 184 12.86 -1.64 -13.80
N VAL A 185 11.64 -2.15 -13.84
CA VAL A 185 10.98 -2.56 -15.10
C VAL A 185 10.63 -1.33 -15.92
N CYS A 186 10.00 -0.34 -15.28
CA CYS A 186 9.71 0.96 -15.88
C CYS A 186 9.56 2.04 -14.79
N ASN A 187 9.69 3.28 -15.22
CA ASN A 187 9.22 4.45 -14.48
C ASN A 187 7.95 4.99 -15.16
N MET A 188 7.07 5.53 -14.37
CA MET A 188 5.78 6.05 -14.81
C MET A 188 5.55 7.42 -14.19
N GLU A 189 4.82 8.27 -14.88
CA GLU A 189 4.36 9.54 -14.33
C GLU A 189 2.86 9.74 -14.54
N ASN A 190 2.21 10.28 -13.53
CA ASN A 190 0.81 10.66 -13.62
C ASN A 190 0.70 12.07 -14.23
N PHE A 191 -0.19 12.25 -15.23
CA PHE A 191 -0.47 13.56 -15.79
C PHE A 191 -1.19 14.44 -14.79
N ASP A 192 -2.09 13.84 -14.02
CA ASP A 192 -2.82 14.53 -12.96
C ASP A 192 -1.94 14.70 -11.73
N PRO A 193 -2.06 15.84 -11.03
CA PRO A 193 -1.29 16.07 -9.81
C PRO A 193 -1.74 15.17 -8.68
N LEU A 194 -0.88 14.95 -7.70
CA LEU A 194 -1.18 14.18 -6.49
C LEU A 194 -2.47 14.70 -5.82
N GLY A 195 -3.35 13.78 -5.46
CA GLY A 195 -4.69 14.03 -4.92
C GLY A 195 -5.81 13.54 -5.82
N ILE A 196 -5.50 13.21 -7.09
CA ILE A 196 -6.36 12.43 -7.97
C ILE A 196 -5.98 10.94 -7.77
N HIS A 197 -6.97 10.06 -7.69
CA HIS A 197 -6.71 8.63 -7.54
C HIS A 197 -5.98 8.08 -8.78
N THR A 198 -4.91 7.30 -8.59
CA THR A 198 -4.11 6.76 -9.71
C THR A 198 -4.93 5.98 -10.73
N GLY A 199 -5.98 5.28 -10.29
CA GLY A 199 -6.92 4.57 -11.17
C GLY A 199 -7.77 5.49 -12.08
N ASP A 200 -7.86 6.77 -11.76
CA ASP A 200 -8.61 7.79 -12.51
C ASP A 200 -7.69 8.75 -13.29
N SER A 201 -6.37 8.62 -13.11
CA SER A 201 -5.35 9.44 -13.75
C SER A 201 -4.84 8.81 -15.04
N ILE A 202 -4.38 9.64 -15.98
CA ILE A 202 -3.64 9.19 -17.15
C ILE A 202 -2.17 8.98 -16.74
N VAL A 203 -1.66 7.78 -16.97
CA VAL A 203 -0.29 7.40 -16.66
C VAL A 203 0.51 7.24 -17.95
N ALA A 204 1.68 7.89 -18.01
CA ALA A 204 2.64 7.69 -19.09
C ALA A 204 3.81 6.81 -18.63
N ALA A 205 4.09 5.75 -19.38
CA ALA A 205 5.22 4.85 -19.19
C ALA A 205 6.00 4.69 -20.51
N PRO A 206 7.30 4.99 -20.55
CA PRO A 206 8.11 5.59 -19.49
C PRO A 206 7.75 7.06 -19.25
N SER A 207 8.16 7.62 -18.10
CA SER A 207 7.97 9.04 -17.80
C SER A 207 8.57 9.93 -18.89
N GLN A 208 7.88 11.01 -19.25
CA GLN A 208 8.25 11.88 -20.37
C GLN A 208 8.85 13.22 -19.93
N THR A 209 8.58 13.65 -18.69
CA THR A 209 8.94 14.97 -18.21
C THR A 209 9.96 14.95 -17.06
N LEU A 210 10.35 13.76 -16.59
CA LEU A 210 11.43 13.63 -15.59
C LEU A 210 12.79 13.70 -16.29
N SER A 211 13.74 14.47 -15.71
CA SER A 211 15.10 14.47 -16.19
C SER A 211 15.82 13.16 -15.85
N ASP A 212 16.87 12.83 -16.61
CA ASP A 212 17.69 11.65 -16.33
C ASP A 212 18.30 11.68 -14.92
N GLU A 213 18.66 12.87 -14.42
CA GLU A 213 19.20 13.03 -13.09
C GLU A 213 18.17 12.63 -12.01
N VAL A 214 16.93 13.10 -12.13
CA VAL A 214 15.82 12.74 -11.20
C VAL A 214 15.51 11.26 -11.32
N THR A 215 15.49 10.72 -12.51
CA THR A 215 15.26 9.29 -12.75
C THR A 215 16.34 8.44 -12.09
N CYS A 216 17.62 8.79 -12.23
CA CYS A 216 18.73 8.09 -11.60
C CYS A 216 18.75 8.20 -10.07
N GLN A 217 18.45 9.38 -9.52
CA GLN A 217 18.35 9.55 -8.07
C GLN A 217 17.23 8.70 -7.47
N ASN A 218 16.06 8.72 -8.07
CA ASN A 218 14.94 7.88 -7.65
C ASN A 218 15.25 6.39 -7.79
N PHE A 219 15.93 5.97 -8.88
CA PHE A 219 16.38 4.59 -9.08
C PHE A 219 17.26 4.10 -7.92
N SER A 220 18.24 4.90 -7.49
CA SER A 220 19.13 4.52 -6.38
C SER A 220 18.39 4.41 -5.04
N GLN A 221 17.41 5.28 -4.80
CA GLN A 221 16.56 5.24 -3.60
C GLN A 221 15.64 4.00 -3.59
N HIS A 222 15.00 3.68 -4.71
CA HIS A 222 14.11 2.51 -4.81
C HIS A 222 14.86 1.18 -4.70
N GLY A 223 16.09 1.09 -5.19
CA GLY A 223 16.95 -0.06 -4.96
C GLY A 223 17.22 -0.31 -3.47
N SER A 224 17.32 0.75 -2.67
CA SER A 224 17.49 0.66 -1.22
C SER A 224 16.21 0.25 -0.48
N ILE A 225 15.01 0.66 -0.96
CA ILE A 225 13.73 0.27 -0.38
C ILE A 225 13.45 -1.22 -0.59
N ALA A 226 13.88 -1.77 -1.71
CA ALA A 226 13.71 -3.19 -2.03
C ALA A 226 14.70 -4.10 -1.26
N SER A 227 15.61 -3.58 -0.45
CA SER A 227 16.54 -4.34 0.37
C SER A 227 16.01 -4.65 1.76
#